data_5c00d3a7594f5de6ff02cf13596c6eba
#
_entry.id   5c00d3a7594f5de6ff02cf13596c6eba
#
_cell.length_a   1.000
_cell.length_b   1.000
_cell.length_c   1.000
_cell.angle_alpha   90.00
_cell.angle_beta   90.00
_cell.angle_gamma   90.00
#
_symmetry.space_group_name_H-M   'P 1'
#
loop_
_entity.id
_entity.type
_entity.pdbx_description
1 polymer ?
#
loop_
_entity_poly.entity_id
_entity_poly.type
_entity_poly.pdbx_seq_one_letter_code
_entity_poly.pdbx_strand_id
1 'polypeptide(L)'
;ITSYVHNSVADGLGKLGVLVALESNGDKDKLSSVGKQIAMHIAATSPKSLDIEDLDEDVVDRERQVLIDQAVASGKPKEIAEKMVNGRMLKYFQEVVLNEQVSVIDGETKIKDVVTKLQKHLDTEVKLAGFIFLKLGEGIEVSENDFAAEVAATAGIK
;
A
#
# COMPACT_ATOMS: atom_id res chain seq x y z
N ILE A 1 8.01 2.84 16.85
CA ILE A 1 7.90 1.90 15.72
C ILE A 1 7.10 0.70 16.16
N THR A 2 6.14 0.29 15.31
CA THR A 2 5.33 -0.90 15.53
C THR A 2 5.52 -1.86 14.35
N SER A 3 5.59 -3.15 14.62
CA SER A 3 5.74 -4.19 13.60
C SER A 3 4.52 -5.09 13.52
N TYR A 4 4.29 -5.66 12.34
CA TYR A 4 3.30 -6.68 12.09
C TYR A 4 3.84 -7.72 11.11
N VAL A 5 3.68 -8.99 11.43
CA VAL A 5 4.05 -10.13 10.56
C VAL A 5 2.78 -10.89 10.21
N HIS A 6 2.53 -11.03 8.92
CA HIS A 6 1.36 -11.75 8.40
C HIS A 6 1.75 -13.09 7.77
N ASN A 7 0.86 -14.08 7.86
CA ASN A 7 1.11 -15.47 7.44
C ASN A 7 2.38 -16.01 8.09
N SER A 8 2.40 -15.97 9.44
CA SER A 8 3.53 -16.46 10.23
C SER A 8 3.78 -17.94 9.97
N VAL A 9 5.05 -18.27 9.72
CA VAL A 9 5.54 -19.65 9.52
C VAL A 9 6.36 -20.14 10.72
N ALA A 10 6.89 -19.19 11.51
CA ALA A 10 7.55 -19.40 12.79
C ALA A 10 7.53 -18.08 13.58
N ASP A 11 8.02 -18.09 14.82
CA ASP A 11 8.07 -16.88 15.63
C ASP A 11 8.91 -15.78 14.96
N GLY A 12 8.30 -14.61 14.74
CA GLY A 12 8.91 -13.49 14.03
C GLY A 12 9.14 -13.67 12.53
N LEU A 13 8.76 -14.81 11.94
CA LEU A 13 8.93 -15.11 10.52
C LEU A 13 7.58 -15.28 9.82
N GLY A 14 7.38 -14.58 8.71
CA GLY A 14 6.15 -14.67 7.90
C GLY A 14 6.36 -14.29 6.45
N LYS A 15 5.30 -14.36 5.67
CA LYS A 15 5.34 -14.03 4.23
C LYS A 15 5.25 -12.54 3.96
N LEU A 16 4.69 -11.76 4.89
CA LEU A 16 4.61 -10.31 4.83
C LEU A 16 5.12 -9.72 6.15
N GLY A 17 5.93 -8.69 6.06
CA GLY A 17 6.43 -7.92 7.20
C GLY A 17 6.11 -6.43 7.00
N VAL A 18 5.61 -5.78 8.03
CA VAL A 18 5.30 -4.34 8.01
C VAL A 18 5.91 -3.66 9.23
N LEU A 19 6.54 -2.52 9.02
CA LEU A 19 6.94 -1.58 10.07
C LEU A 19 6.20 -0.27 9.86
N VAL A 20 5.68 0.30 10.94
CA VAL A 20 5.02 1.61 10.96
C VAL A 20 5.71 2.50 11.98
N ALA A 21 6.07 3.71 11.57
CA ALA A 21 6.65 4.73 12.43
C ALA A 21 5.61 5.81 12.77
N LEU A 22 5.29 5.95 14.05
CA LEU A 22 4.52 7.05 14.61
C LEU A 22 5.45 7.91 15.48
N GLU A 23 5.46 9.22 15.23
CA GLU A 23 6.17 10.21 16.04
C GLU A 23 5.18 10.91 16.96
N SER A 24 5.42 10.86 18.26
CA SER A 24 4.61 11.52 19.29
C SER A 24 5.27 11.45 20.65
N ASN A 25 4.91 12.37 21.53
CA ASN A 25 5.23 12.34 22.95
C ASN A 25 4.11 11.71 23.81
N GLY A 26 3.08 11.16 23.16
CA GLY A 26 1.91 10.57 23.83
C GLY A 26 2.15 9.18 24.41
N ASP A 27 1.07 8.60 24.93
CA ASP A 27 1.05 7.27 25.54
C ASP A 27 1.51 6.18 24.56
N LYS A 28 2.54 5.45 24.95
CA LYS A 28 3.21 4.45 24.08
C LYS A 28 2.32 3.24 23.78
N ASP A 29 1.47 2.83 24.71
CA ASP A 29 0.63 1.66 24.53
C ASP A 29 -0.48 1.96 23.51
N LYS A 30 -1.08 3.15 23.58
CA LYS A 30 -2.06 3.63 22.62
C LYS A 30 -1.45 3.83 21.24
N LEU A 31 -0.27 4.44 21.16
CA LEU A 31 0.49 4.58 19.91
C LEU A 31 0.80 3.22 19.29
N SER A 32 1.26 2.26 20.10
CA SER A 32 1.55 0.89 19.64
C SER A 32 0.30 0.18 19.13
N SER A 33 -0.82 0.32 19.85
CA SER A 33 -2.10 -0.29 19.46
C SER A 33 -2.58 0.21 18.09
N VAL A 34 -2.60 1.54 17.88
CA VAL A 34 -3.02 2.13 16.59
C VAL A 34 -1.97 1.85 15.50
N GLY A 35 -0.68 1.93 15.83
CA GLY A 35 0.39 1.58 14.89
C GLY A 35 0.26 0.15 14.37
N LYS A 36 -0.14 -0.81 15.23
CA LYS A 36 -0.41 -2.19 14.83
C LYS A 36 -1.62 -2.31 13.92
N GLN A 37 -2.69 -1.56 14.17
CA GLN A 37 -3.86 -1.52 13.28
C GLN A 37 -3.49 -0.99 11.89
N ILE A 38 -2.70 0.09 11.83
CA ILE A 38 -2.19 0.63 10.56
C ILE A 38 -1.28 -0.40 9.86
N ALA A 39 -0.41 -1.10 10.60
CA ALA A 39 0.44 -2.13 10.02
C ALA A 39 -0.36 -3.31 9.45
N MET A 40 -1.43 -3.72 10.11
CA MET A 40 -2.36 -4.73 9.60
C MET A 40 -3.07 -4.27 8.33
N HIS A 41 -3.49 -3.00 8.29
CA HIS A 41 -4.08 -2.39 7.11
C HIS A 41 -3.09 -2.39 5.92
N ILE A 42 -1.84 -1.97 6.14
CA ILE A 42 -0.78 -1.97 5.11
C ILE A 42 -0.54 -3.38 4.57
N ALA A 43 -0.50 -4.40 5.45
CA ALA A 43 -0.35 -5.78 5.02
C ALA A 43 -1.49 -6.27 4.11
N ALA A 44 -2.70 -5.74 4.30
CA ALA A 44 -3.88 -6.09 3.50
C ALA A 44 -3.97 -5.33 2.17
N THR A 45 -3.52 -4.06 2.14
CA THR A 45 -3.74 -3.14 0.99
C THR A 45 -2.50 -2.87 0.17
N SER A 46 -1.30 -3.12 0.72
CA SER A 46 -0.01 -2.90 0.05
C SER A 46 0.11 -1.51 -0.60
N PRO A 47 -0.06 -0.41 0.15
CA PRO A 47 0.03 0.94 -0.39
C PRO A 47 1.43 1.21 -0.96
N LYS A 48 1.51 2.07 -1.98
CA LYS A 48 2.76 2.42 -2.67
C LYS A 48 3.48 3.60 -2.02
N SER A 49 2.73 4.52 -1.40
CA SER A 49 3.28 5.72 -0.77
C SER A 49 2.50 6.08 0.49
N LEU A 50 3.07 6.97 1.31
CA LEU A 50 2.41 7.53 2.48
C LEU A 50 1.42 8.61 2.04
N ASP A 51 1.89 9.58 1.27
CA ASP A 51 1.13 10.71 0.74
C ASP A 51 1.16 10.73 -0.79
N ILE A 52 0.31 11.57 -1.41
CA ILE A 52 0.22 11.70 -2.87
C ILE A 52 1.53 12.23 -3.44
N GLU A 53 2.18 13.15 -2.72
CA GLU A 53 3.42 13.80 -3.09
C GLU A 53 4.63 12.84 -3.07
N ASP A 54 4.51 11.70 -2.40
CA ASP A 54 5.55 10.66 -2.34
C ASP A 54 5.47 9.68 -3.51
N LEU A 55 4.42 9.77 -4.34
CA LEU A 55 4.32 8.96 -5.56
C LEU A 55 5.28 9.47 -6.62
N ASP A 56 5.86 8.54 -7.38
CA ASP A 56 6.64 8.85 -8.57
C ASP A 56 5.76 9.59 -9.60
N GLU A 57 6.17 10.80 -9.99
CA GLU A 57 5.43 11.65 -10.93
C GLU A 57 5.21 10.94 -12.28
N ASP A 58 6.21 10.21 -12.77
CA ASP A 58 6.10 9.46 -14.03
C ASP A 58 5.03 8.36 -13.95
N VAL A 59 4.85 7.74 -12.77
CA VAL A 59 3.81 6.73 -12.53
C VAL A 59 2.43 7.38 -12.52
N VAL A 60 2.29 8.52 -11.84
CA VAL A 60 1.03 9.29 -11.78
C VAL A 60 0.63 9.80 -13.16
N ASP A 61 1.58 10.35 -13.93
CA ASP A 61 1.33 10.87 -15.27
C ASP A 61 0.96 9.75 -16.25
N ARG A 62 1.61 8.60 -16.15
CA ARG A 62 1.27 7.42 -16.97
C ARG A 62 -0.14 6.92 -16.68
N GLU A 63 -0.52 6.82 -15.41
CA GLU A 63 -1.89 6.44 -15.04
C GLU A 63 -2.91 7.46 -15.54
N ARG A 64 -2.63 8.76 -15.39
CA ARG A 64 -3.47 9.83 -15.91
C ARG A 64 -3.64 9.72 -17.42
N GLN A 65 -2.56 9.46 -18.18
CA GLN A 65 -2.63 9.32 -19.64
C GLN A 65 -3.50 8.13 -20.05
N VAL A 66 -3.36 6.99 -19.38
CA VAL A 66 -4.22 5.81 -19.62
C VAL A 66 -5.70 6.16 -19.42
N LEU A 67 -6.02 6.91 -18.37
CA LEU A 67 -7.39 7.33 -18.08
C LEU A 67 -7.93 8.34 -19.12
N ILE A 68 -7.08 9.23 -19.63
CA ILE A 68 -7.41 10.16 -20.72
C ILE A 68 -7.74 9.38 -21.99
N ASP A 69 -6.87 8.45 -22.38
CA ASP A 69 -7.06 7.64 -23.60
C ASP A 69 -8.36 6.83 -23.54
N GLN A 70 -8.67 6.25 -22.39
CA GLN A 70 -9.94 5.56 -22.14
C GLN A 70 -11.16 6.50 -22.24
N ALA A 71 -11.03 7.72 -21.70
CA ALA A 71 -12.10 8.72 -21.74
C ALA A 71 -12.35 9.18 -23.18
N VAL A 72 -11.29 9.44 -23.95
CA VAL A 72 -11.37 9.80 -25.39
C VAL A 72 -11.99 8.67 -26.19
N ALA A 73 -11.55 7.43 -25.99
CA ALA A 73 -12.10 6.26 -26.68
C ALA A 73 -13.60 6.04 -26.38
N SER A 74 -14.10 6.55 -25.25
CA SER A 74 -15.53 6.49 -24.90
C SER A 74 -16.41 7.47 -25.69
N GLY A 75 -15.84 8.33 -26.54
CA GLY A 75 -16.56 9.31 -27.38
C GLY A 75 -17.26 10.43 -26.60
N LYS A 76 -16.89 10.66 -25.34
CA LYS A 76 -17.51 11.70 -24.51
C LYS A 76 -16.93 13.08 -24.82
N PRO A 77 -17.73 14.16 -24.65
CA PRO A 77 -17.22 15.52 -24.75
C PRO A 77 -16.04 15.77 -23.81
N LYS A 78 -15.07 16.59 -24.26
CA LYS A 78 -13.82 16.85 -23.54
C LYS A 78 -14.00 17.21 -22.07
N GLU A 79 -14.94 18.12 -21.78
CA GLU A 79 -15.22 18.54 -20.39
C GLU A 79 -15.71 17.39 -19.49
N ILE A 80 -16.50 16.47 -20.06
CA ILE A 80 -16.97 15.28 -19.33
C ILE A 80 -15.81 14.30 -19.14
N ALA A 81 -14.99 14.12 -20.17
CA ALA A 81 -13.80 13.28 -20.11
C ALA A 81 -12.83 13.76 -19.01
N GLU A 82 -12.54 15.07 -18.94
CA GLU A 82 -11.67 15.65 -17.89
C GLU A 82 -12.22 15.41 -16.48
N LYS A 83 -13.52 15.62 -16.25
CA LYS A 83 -14.14 15.34 -14.95
C LYS A 83 -14.06 13.86 -14.59
N MET A 84 -14.23 12.96 -15.56
CA MET A 84 -14.10 11.52 -15.36
C MET A 84 -12.67 11.13 -14.98
N VAL A 85 -11.67 11.69 -15.68
CA VAL A 85 -10.25 11.44 -15.37
C VAL A 85 -9.93 11.88 -13.95
N ASN A 86 -10.34 13.11 -13.56
CA ASN A 86 -10.11 13.60 -12.21
C ASN A 86 -10.77 12.70 -11.14
N GLY A 87 -12.01 12.27 -11.37
CA GLY A 87 -12.70 11.35 -10.46
C GLY A 87 -12.03 9.98 -10.36
N ARG A 88 -11.48 9.45 -11.46
CA ARG A 88 -10.73 8.19 -11.47
C ARG A 88 -9.36 8.32 -10.82
N MET A 89 -8.66 9.44 -11.03
CA MET A 89 -7.41 9.73 -10.34
C MET A 89 -7.59 9.78 -8.82
N LEU A 90 -8.68 10.38 -8.32
CA LEU A 90 -9.00 10.34 -6.89
C LEU A 90 -9.17 8.90 -6.37
N LYS A 91 -9.83 8.03 -7.14
CA LYS A 91 -9.95 6.61 -6.79
C LYS A 91 -8.59 5.90 -6.79
N TYR A 92 -7.77 6.17 -7.80
CA TYR A 92 -6.42 5.63 -7.87
C TYR A 92 -5.60 6.01 -6.61
N PHE A 93 -5.64 7.29 -6.19
CA PHE A 93 -4.96 7.68 -4.95
C PHE A 93 -5.53 6.97 -3.72
N GLN A 94 -6.85 6.77 -3.64
CA GLN A 94 -7.47 6.00 -2.57
C GLN A 94 -7.07 4.52 -2.55
N GLU A 95 -6.59 3.98 -3.66
CA GLU A 95 -6.10 2.60 -3.76
C GLU A 95 -4.64 2.46 -3.40
N VAL A 96 -3.80 3.46 -3.74
CA VAL A 96 -2.33 3.31 -3.65
C VAL A 96 -1.66 4.19 -2.59
N VAL A 97 -2.34 5.21 -2.04
CA VAL A 97 -1.78 6.14 -1.05
C VAL A 97 -2.35 5.85 0.33
N LEU A 98 -1.49 5.51 1.29
CA LEU A 98 -1.88 5.07 2.62
C LEU A 98 -2.83 6.05 3.32
N ASN A 99 -2.49 7.34 3.34
CA ASN A 99 -3.29 8.36 4.02
C ASN A 99 -4.68 8.58 3.38
N GLU A 100 -4.85 8.22 2.11
CA GLU A 100 -6.13 8.33 1.40
C GLU A 100 -6.96 7.03 1.45
N GLN A 101 -6.36 5.91 1.84
CA GLN A 101 -7.06 4.63 1.98
C GLN A 101 -8.04 4.64 3.15
N VAL A 102 -9.17 3.92 2.98
CA VAL A 102 -10.12 3.64 4.06
C VAL A 102 -9.61 2.45 4.86
N SER A 103 -9.57 2.59 6.18
CA SER A 103 -9.10 1.56 7.11
C SER A 103 -9.90 0.27 6.96
N VAL A 104 -9.21 -0.86 6.78
CA VAL A 104 -9.83 -2.19 6.72
C VAL A 104 -10.39 -2.64 8.08
N ILE A 105 -10.09 -1.92 9.16
CA ILE A 105 -10.52 -2.26 10.51
C ILE A 105 -11.98 -1.87 10.75
N ASP A 106 -12.35 -0.66 10.32
CA ASP A 106 -13.72 -0.13 10.48
C ASP A 106 -14.48 0.03 9.15
N GLY A 107 -13.77 0.02 8.01
CA GLY A 107 -14.37 0.15 6.68
C GLY A 107 -14.91 1.54 6.32
N GLU A 108 -14.65 2.55 7.15
CA GLU A 108 -15.25 3.89 6.99
C GLU A 108 -14.23 5.02 7.13
N THR A 109 -13.28 4.92 8.07
CA THR A 109 -12.36 6.00 8.44
C THR A 109 -11.11 5.95 7.57
N LYS A 110 -10.72 7.06 6.95
CA LYS A 110 -9.42 7.16 6.26
C LYS A 110 -8.26 7.05 7.26
N ILE A 111 -7.13 6.50 6.82
CA ILE A 111 -5.94 6.34 7.67
C ILE A 111 -5.48 7.66 8.25
N LYS A 112 -5.45 8.76 7.48
CA LYS A 112 -5.14 10.11 8.01
C LYS A 112 -6.10 10.56 9.12
N ASP A 113 -7.36 10.16 9.05
CA ASP A 113 -8.36 10.48 10.06
C ASP A 113 -8.21 9.59 11.30
N VAL A 114 -7.75 8.34 11.15
CA VAL A 114 -7.37 7.47 12.28
C VAL A 114 -6.26 8.12 13.10
N VAL A 115 -5.21 8.66 12.43
CA VAL A 115 -4.12 9.38 13.09
C VAL A 115 -4.63 10.66 13.76
N THR A 116 -5.49 11.42 13.10
CA THR A 116 -6.11 12.64 13.66
C THR A 116 -6.96 12.33 14.89
N LYS A 117 -7.74 11.24 14.88
CA LYS A 117 -8.51 10.79 16.04
C LYS A 117 -7.60 10.41 17.21
N LEU A 118 -6.49 9.71 16.93
CA LEU A 118 -5.50 9.36 17.95
C LEU A 118 -4.87 10.61 18.57
N GLN A 119 -4.47 11.59 17.76
CA GLN A 119 -3.95 12.86 18.21
C GLN A 119 -4.91 13.56 19.20
N LYS A 120 -6.19 13.66 18.84
CA LYS A 120 -7.22 14.23 19.71
C LYS A 120 -7.40 13.45 21.01
N HIS A 121 -7.31 12.12 20.95
CA HIS A 121 -7.47 11.27 22.13
C HIS A 121 -6.28 11.36 23.10
N LEU A 122 -5.09 11.60 22.57
CA LEU A 122 -3.86 11.74 23.35
C LEU A 122 -3.60 13.19 23.81
N ASP A 123 -4.35 14.16 23.28
CA ASP A 123 -4.14 15.61 23.46
C ASP A 123 -2.68 16.00 23.17
N THR A 124 -2.09 15.41 22.14
CA THR A 124 -0.71 15.67 21.71
C THR A 124 -0.56 15.39 20.23
N GLU A 125 0.44 16.02 19.61
CA GLU A 125 0.74 15.78 18.21
C GLU A 125 1.11 14.32 17.95
N VAL A 126 0.54 13.75 16.88
CA VAL A 126 0.87 12.43 16.37
C VAL A 126 1.08 12.53 14.87
N LYS A 127 2.24 12.11 14.40
CA LYS A 127 2.58 12.07 12.99
C LYS A 127 2.84 10.63 12.56
N LEU A 128 2.18 10.20 11.49
CA LEU A 128 2.55 8.99 10.78
C LEU A 128 3.77 9.33 9.90
N ALA A 129 4.96 8.93 10.36
CA ALA A 129 6.22 9.35 9.75
C ALA A 129 6.62 8.51 8.54
N GLY A 130 6.09 7.27 8.47
CA GLY A 130 6.36 6.38 7.34
C GLY A 130 6.04 4.93 7.66
N PHE A 131 6.23 4.10 6.64
CA PHE A 131 6.10 2.64 6.77
C PHE A 131 7.11 1.92 5.87
N ILE A 132 7.36 0.66 6.21
CA ILE A 132 8.09 -0.29 5.36
C ILE A 132 7.20 -1.51 5.19
N PHE A 133 7.04 -1.94 3.95
CA PHE A 133 6.32 -3.17 3.58
C PHE A 133 7.30 -4.12 2.89
N LEU A 134 7.38 -5.34 3.37
CA LEU A 134 8.25 -6.39 2.84
C LEU A 134 7.41 -7.62 2.52
N LYS A 135 7.52 -8.09 1.29
CA LYS A 135 6.85 -9.30 0.84
C LYS A 135 7.90 -10.33 0.42
N LEU A 136 7.77 -11.54 0.93
CA LEU A 136 8.67 -12.64 0.59
C LEU A 136 8.67 -12.89 -0.93
N GLY A 137 9.85 -12.88 -1.55
CA GLY A 137 10.02 -13.07 -2.98
C GLY A 137 9.89 -11.80 -3.83
N GLU A 138 9.56 -10.65 -3.24
CA GLU A 138 9.53 -9.38 -3.97
C GLU A 138 10.95 -8.93 -4.30
N GLY A 139 11.18 -8.52 -5.56
CA GLY A 139 12.50 -8.06 -6.05
C GLY A 139 13.52 -9.18 -6.31
N ILE A 140 13.13 -10.46 -6.17
CA ILE A 140 13.99 -11.59 -6.55
C ILE A 140 13.72 -11.93 -8.02
N GLU A 141 14.76 -11.84 -8.87
CA GLU A 141 14.70 -12.40 -10.21
C GLU A 141 14.55 -13.92 -10.09
N VAL A 142 13.37 -14.43 -10.42
CA VAL A 142 13.16 -15.86 -10.57
C VAL A 142 13.80 -16.24 -11.89
N SER A 143 14.96 -16.95 -11.85
CA SER A 143 15.45 -17.61 -13.05
C SER A 143 14.37 -18.60 -13.50
N GLU A 144 13.88 -18.45 -14.73
CA GLU A 144 13.04 -19.46 -15.35
C GLU A 144 13.90 -20.73 -15.50
N ASN A 145 13.91 -21.55 -14.47
CA ASN A 145 14.40 -22.92 -14.62
C ASN A 145 13.41 -23.63 -15.53
N ASP A 146 13.86 -23.99 -16.72
CA ASP A 146 13.07 -24.81 -17.62
C ASP A 146 12.95 -26.22 -16.97
N PHE A 147 11.88 -26.39 -16.20
CA PHE A 147 11.57 -27.60 -15.48
C PHE A 147 11.52 -28.82 -16.44
N ALA A 148 11.13 -28.61 -17.71
CA ALA A 148 11.13 -29.64 -18.74
C ALA A 148 12.56 -30.07 -19.10
N ALA A 149 13.50 -29.10 -19.19
CA ALA A 149 14.92 -29.40 -19.42
C ALA A 149 15.57 -30.10 -18.22
N GLU A 150 15.21 -29.71 -17.00
CA GLU A 150 15.70 -30.33 -15.76
C GLU A 150 15.20 -31.76 -15.59
N VAL A 151 13.93 -32.04 -15.90
CA VAL A 151 13.35 -33.37 -15.91
C VAL A 151 13.98 -34.21 -17.01
N ALA A 152 14.17 -33.68 -18.22
CA ALA A 152 14.81 -34.41 -19.34
C ALA A 152 16.27 -34.79 -19.01
N ALA A 153 17.03 -33.89 -18.39
CA ALA A 153 18.38 -34.11 -17.92
C ALA A 153 18.44 -35.24 -16.85
N THR A 154 17.49 -35.23 -15.91
CA THR A 154 17.41 -36.24 -14.83
C THR A 154 16.92 -37.58 -15.31
N ALA A 155 16.01 -37.60 -16.30
CA ALA A 155 15.46 -38.82 -16.89
C ALA A 155 16.37 -39.47 -17.95
N GLY A 156 17.51 -38.84 -18.30
CA GLY A 156 18.42 -39.36 -19.33
C GLY A 156 17.84 -39.44 -20.74
N ILE A 157 16.78 -38.70 -21.01
CA ILE A 157 16.13 -38.63 -22.32
C ILE A 157 16.90 -37.61 -23.17
N LYS A 158 17.58 -38.09 -24.23
CA LYS A 158 18.22 -37.25 -25.25
C LYS A 158 17.24 -36.84 -26.32
#